data_7367bb21a16a664366f3cc3b977f75bc
#
_entry.id   7367bb21a16a664366f3cc3b977f75bc
#
_cell.length_a   1.000
_cell.length_b   1.000
_cell.length_c   1.000
_cell.angle_alpha   90.00
_cell.angle_beta   90.00
_cell.angle_gamma   90.00
#
_symmetry.space_group_name_H-M   'P 1'
#
loop_
_entity.id
_entity.type
_entity.pdbx_description
1 polymer ?
#
loop_
_entity_poly.entity_id
_entity_poly.type
_entity_poly.pdbx_seq_one_letter_code
_entity_poly.pdbx_strand_id
1 'polypeptide(L)'
;MFQGSLFMNLQEMEKNSAKAVVLLKAMANERRLQILCLLHNQELSVGELCGKLELSQSALSQHLAWLRRDGLVDTRKEAQTVYYTLSSHEIKAMIELLHGLYCR
;
A
#
# COMPACT_ATOMS: atom_id res chain seq x y z
N MET A 1 -7.22 14.50 -20.34
CA MET A 1 -6.79 13.78 -19.26
C MET A 1 -7.89 13.24 -18.37
N PHE A 2 -8.57 14.05 -17.62
CA PHE A 2 -9.69 13.53 -16.83
C PHE A 2 -11.00 13.56 -17.55
N GLN A 3 -10.98 13.81 -18.85
CA GLN A 3 -12.20 13.87 -19.60
C GLN A 3 -13.03 12.60 -19.51
N GLY A 4 -12.36 11.46 -19.53
CA GLY A 4 -13.04 10.19 -19.41
C GLY A 4 -13.76 10.05 -18.08
N SER A 5 -13.14 10.56 -16.99
CA SER A 5 -13.76 10.50 -15.68
C SER A 5 -14.95 11.42 -15.57
N LEU A 6 -14.87 12.58 -16.22
CA LEU A 6 -15.96 13.54 -16.16
C LEU A 6 -17.23 13.02 -16.81
N PHE A 7 -17.08 12.10 -17.77
CA PHE A 7 -18.21 11.54 -18.49
C PHE A 7 -18.52 10.10 -18.09
N MET A 8 -17.92 9.66 -16.98
CA MET A 8 -18.19 8.35 -16.42
C MET A 8 -19.65 8.28 -15.99
N ASN A 9 -20.35 7.19 -16.33
CA ASN A 9 -21.70 7.02 -15.89
C ASN A 9 -21.74 6.65 -14.40
N LEU A 10 -22.90 6.72 -13.80
CA LEU A 10 -23.06 6.51 -12.36
C LEU A 10 -22.62 5.10 -11.92
N GLN A 11 -22.95 4.09 -12.74
CA GLN A 11 -22.56 2.72 -12.40
C GLN A 11 -21.05 2.54 -12.37
N GLU A 12 -20.35 3.11 -13.34
CA GLU A 12 -18.89 3.06 -13.37
C GLU A 12 -18.30 3.81 -12.18
N MET A 13 -18.87 4.94 -11.84
CA MET A 13 -18.42 5.73 -10.70
C MET A 13 -18.58 4.94 -9.40
N GLU A 14 -19.72 4.30 -9.20
CA GLU A 14 -19.97 3.54 -8.00
C GLU A 14 -18.98 2.38 -7.85
N LYS A 15 -18.72 1.67 -8.96
CA LYS A 15 -17.77 0.55 -8.97
C LYS A 15 -16.36 1.02 -8.67
N ASN A 16 -15.95 2.11 -9.31
CA ASN A 16 -14.59 2.64 -9.15
C ASN A 16 -14.39 3.26 -7.78
N SER A 17 -15.43 3.89 -7.25
CA SER A 17 -15.39 4.46 -5.89
C SER A 17 -15.16 3.37 -4.85
N ALA A 18 -15.82 2.22 -5.01
CA ALA A 18 -15.63 1.12 -4.07
C ALA A 18 -14.18 0.66 -4.04
N LYS A 19 -13.57 0.53 -5.21
CA LYS A 19 -12.15 0.14 -5.31
C LYS A 19 -11.24 1.19 -4.69
N ALA A 20 -11.51 2.46 -4.97
CA ALA A 20 -10.70 3.55 -4.44
C ALA A 20 -10.80 3.62 -2.93
N VAL A 21 -11.98 3.36 -2.38
CA VAL A 21 -12.18 3.41 -0.92
C VAL A 21 -11.40 2.28 -0.23
N VAL A 22 -11.32 1.09 -0.84
CA VAL A 22 -10.49 0.01 -0.28
C VAL A 22 -9.04 0.48 -0.15
N LEU A 23 -8.51 1.09 -1.19
CA LEU A 23 -7.15 1.61 -1.19
C LEU A 23 -6.98 2.69 -0.11
N LEU A 24 -7.89 3.66 -0.08
CA LEU A 24 -7.80 4.76 0.87
C LEU A 24 -7.91 4.30 2.31
N LYS A 25 -8.80 3.35 2.60
CA LYS A 25 -8.93 2.81 3.95
C LYS A 25 -7.67 2.09 4.40
N ALA A 26 -7.04 1.35 3.50
CA ALA A 26 -5.80 0.65 3.85
C ALA A 26 -4.69 1.64 4.15
N MET A 27 -4.68 2.80 3.48
CA MET A 27 -3.68 3.84 3.70
C MET A 27 -3.99 4.73 4.90
N ALA A 28 -5.22 4.75 5.37
CA ALA A 28 -5.66 5.67 6.42
C ALA A 28 -5.33 5.13 7.82
N ASN A 29 -4.08 4.79 8.03
CA ASN A 29 -3.53 4.36 9.30
C ASN A 29 -2.05 4.67 9.26
N GLU A 30 -1.56 5.34 10.28
CA GLU A 30 -0.20 5.87 10.27
C GLU A 30 0.85 4.78 10.06
N ARG A 31 0.71 3.66 10.76
CA ARG A 31 1.69 2.56 10.62
C ARG A 31 1.61 1.90 9.25
N ARG A 32 0.39 1.66 8.75
CA ARG A 32 0.25 1.09 7.42
C ARG A 32 0.81 2.01 6.35
N LEU A 33 0.57 3.31 6.49
CA LEU A 33 1.12 4.28 5.54
C LEU A 33 2.64 4.24 5.57
N GLN A 34 3.25 4.17 6.76
CA GLN A 34 4.70 4.08 6.89
C GLN A 34 5.26 2.83 6.22
N ILE A 35 4.58 1.70 6.38
CA ILE A 35 4.98 0.45 5.71
C ILE A 35 4.98 0.65 4.20
N LEU A 36 3.91 1.21 3.66
CA LEU A 36 3.79 1.42 2.22
C LEU A 36 4.87 2.35 1.70
N CYS A 37 5.16 3.41 2.45
CA CYS A 37 6.24 4.35 2.08
C CYS A 37 7.60 3.66 2.05
N LEU A 38 7.88 2.81 3.04
CA LEU A 38 9.15 2.09 3.07
C LEU A 38 9.29 1.12 1.90
N LEU A 39 8.18 0.58 1.42
CA LEU A 39 8.19 -0.35 0.30
C LEU A 39 8.23 0.34 -1.06
N HIS A 40 8.26 1.66 -1.08
CA HIS A 40 8.34 2.39 -2.34
C HIS A 40 9.69 2.13 -2.99
N ASN A 41 9.65 1.53 -4.18
CA ASN A 41 10.83 1.22 -4.99
C ASN A 41 11.84 0.28 -4.33
N GLN A 42 11.40 -0.51 -3.36
CA GLN A 42 12.30 -1.49 -2.76
C GLN A 42 11.52 -2.66 -2.17
N GLU A 43 12.24 -3.74 -1.96
CA GLU A 43 11.72 -4.95 -1.35
C GLU A 43 12.31 -5.06 0.04
N LEU A 44 11.47 -5.31 1.04
CA LEU A 44 11.93 -5.43 2.43
C LEU A 44 11.35 -6.68 3.06
N SER A 45 12.16 -7.31 3.92
CA SER A 45 11.70 -8.44 4.71
C SER A 45 10.93 -7.97 5.94
N VAL A 46 10.21 -8.90 6.58
CA VAL A 46 9.52 -8.61 7.84
C VAL A 46 10.50 -8.09 8.88
N GLY A 47 11.67 -8.73 8.99
CA GLY A 47 12.69 -8.30 9.96
C GLY A 47 13.17 -6.87 9.70
N GLU A 48 13.40 -6.54 8.44
CA GLU A 48 13.84 -5.19 8.08
C GLU A 48 12.76 -4.15 8.40
N LEU A 49 11.50 -4.48 8.12
CA LEU A 49 10.39 -3.59 8.44
C LEU A 49 10.24 -3.39 9.95
N CYS A 50 10.37 -4.46 10.73
CA CYS A 50 10.32 -4.38 12.19
C CYS A 50 11.39 -3.43 12.72
N GLY A 51 12.61 -3.57 12.23
CA GLY A 51 13.72 -2.74 12.68
C GLY A 51 13.53 -1.27 12.33
N LYS A 52 13.07 -0.99 11.12
CA LYS A 52 12.90 0.38 10.67
C LYS A 52 11.75 1.10 11.36
N LEU A 53 10.67 0.38 11.68
CA LEU A 53 9.48 0.99 12.26
C LEU A 53 9.39 0.83 13.77
N GLU A 54 10.30 0.07 14.36
CA GLU A 54 10.29 -0.20 15.81
C GLU A 54 8.95 -0.79 16.25
N LEU A 55 8.43 -1.71 15.44
CA LEU A 55 7.21 -2.44 15.72
C LEU A 55 7.54 -3.88 16.09
N SER A 56 6.72 -4.45 16.96
CA SER A 56 6.81 -5.88 17.23
C SER A 56 6.41 -6.65 15.97
N GLN A 57 6.90 -7.88 15.86
CA GLN A 57 6.56 -8.71 14.73
C GLN A 57 5.06 -8.98 14.66
N SER A 58 4.40 -9.15 15.80
CA SER A 58 2.97 -9.43 15.81
C SER A 58 2.16 -8.22 15.34
N ALA A 59 2.53 -7.01 15.76
CA ALA A 59 1.85 -5.80 15.31
C ALA A 59 2.06 -5.59 13.81
N LEU A 60 3.29 -5.75 13.35
CA LEU A 60 3.60 -5.62 11.93
C LEU A 60 2.86 -6.64 11.10
N SER A 61 2.80 -7.89 11.57
CA SER A 61 2.12 -8.97 10.85
C SER A 61 0.65 -8.68 10.65
N GLN A 62 0.00 -8.06 11.64
CA GLN A 62 -1.41 -7.68 11.50
C GLN A 62 -1.61 -6.64 10.41
N HIS A 63 -0.73 -5.64 10.37
CA HIS A 63 -0.80 -4.62 9.33
C HIS A 63 -0.52 -5.21 7.94
N LEU A 64 0.49 -6.06 7.84
CA LEU A 64 0.84 -6.69 6.57
C LEU A 64 -0.27 -7.60 6.07
N ALA A 65 -0.95 -8.31 6.99
CA ALA A 65 -2.08 -9.16 6.62
C ALA A 65 -3.22 -8.34 6.01
N TRP A 66 -3.51 -7.18 6.61
CA TRP A 66 -4.51 -6.27 6.04
C TRP A 66 -4.12 -5.83 4.63
N LEU A 67 -2.88 -5.34 4.50
CA LEU A 67 -2.40 -4.83 3.21
C LEU A 67 -2.39 -5.91 2.14
N ARG A 68 -2.02 -7.12 2.52
CA ARG A 68 -1.99 -8.25 1.59
C ARG A 68 -3.40 -8.68 1.20
N ARG A 69 -4.31 -8.75 2.17
CA ARG A 69 -5.71 -9.11 1.91
C ARG A 69 -6.34 -8.16 0.90
N ASP A 70 -6.05 -6.88 1.02
CA ASP A 70 -6.64 -5.86 0.15
C ASP A 70 -5.82 -5.62 -1.12
N GLY A 71 -4.77 -6.42 -1.35
CA GLY A 71 -4.04 -6.40 -2.60
C GLY A 71 -3.06 -5.26 -2.77
N LEU A 72 -2.60 -4.65 -1.67
CA LEU A 72 -1.67 -3.53 -1.77
C LEU A 72 -0.21 -3.96 -1.76
N VAL A 73 0.08 -5.14 -1.25
CA VAL A 73 1.44 -5.67 -1.21
C VAL A 73 1.47 -7.09 -1.76
N ASP A 74 2.60 -7.43 -2.36
CA ASP A 74 2.91 -8.79 -2.81
C ASP A 74 4.02 -9.34 -1.95
N THR A 75 4.11 -10.66 -1.90
CA THR A 75 5.15 -11.34 -1.14
C THR A 75 5.97 -12.25 -2.02
N ARG A 76 7.21 -12.41 -1.63
CA ARG A 76 8.14 -13.37 -2.23
C ARG A 76 8.86 -14.07 -1.09
N LYS A 77 8.96 -15.39 -1.17
CA LYS A 77 9.66 -16.16 -0.13
C LYS A 77 10.96 -16.68 -0.69
N GLU A 78 12.01 -16.50 0.07
CA GLU A 78 13.34 -17.03 -0.26
C GLU A 78 13.89 -17.67 1.00
N ALA A 79 14.06 -19.00 0.96
CA ALA A 79 14.39 -19.79 2.13
C ALA A 79 13.34 -19.56 3.23
N GLN A 80 13.75 -19.05 4.39
CA GLN A 80 12.82 -18.80 5.49
C GLN A 80 12.32 -17.36 5.54
N THR A 81 12.78 -16.52 4.61
CA THR A 81 12.52 -15.10 4.65
C THR A 81 11.40 -14.72 3.69
N VAL A 82 10.44 -13.94 4.17
CA VAL A 82 9.36 -13.39 3.35
C VAL A 82 9.67 -11.92 3.09
N TYR A 83 9.66 -11.55 1.82
CA TYR A 83 9.90 -10.18 1.36
C TYR A 83 8.60 -9.58 0.83
N TYR A 84 8.43 -8.29 1.07
CA TYR A 84 7.23 -7.55 0.66
C TYR A 84 7.59 -6.46 -0.33
N THR A 85 6.70 -6.25 -1.30
CA THR A 85 6.79 -5.15 -2.27
C THR A 85 5.40 -4.56 -2.47
N LEU A 86 5.34 -3.35 -3.00
CA LEU A 86 4.06 -2.79 -3.42
C LEU A 86 3.55 -3.54 -4.64
N SER A 87 2.26 -3.87 -4.66
CA SER A 87 1.71 -4.77 -5.65
C SER A 87 1.19 -4.09 -6.91
N SER A 88 0.62 -2.90 -6.79
CA SER A 88 -0.11 -2.33 -7.90
C SER A 88 0.45 -0.97 -8.29
N HIS A 89 0.17 -0.61 -9.56
CA HIS A 89 0.52 0.70 -10.07
C HIS A 89 -0.18 1.80 -9.28
N GLU A 90 -1.41 1.56 -8.89
CA GLU A 90 -2.21 2.54 -8.17
C GLU A 90 -1.60 2.89 -6.82
N ILE A 91 -1.18 1.88 -6.05
CA ILE A 91 -0.58 2.16 -4.75
C ILE A 91 0.77 2.86 -4.91
N LYS A 92 1.54 2.46 -5.91
CA LYS A 92 2.82 3.13 -6.18
C LYS A 92 2.61 4.60 -6.52
N ALA A 93 1.63 4.88 -7.37
CA ALA A 93 1.32 6.27 -7.76
C ALA A 93 0.87 7.10 -6.57
N MET A 94 0.04 6.54 -5.69
CA MET A 94 -0.42 7.23 -4.51
C MET A 94 0.73 7.54 -3.54
N ILE A 95 1.60 6.57 -3.32
CA ILE A 95 2.75 6.77 -2.43
C ILE A 95 3.71 7.81 -3.02
N GLU A 96 3.94 7.77 -4.32
CA GLU A 96 4.77 8.78 -4.97
C GLU A 96 4.20 10.18 -4.80
N LEU A 97 2.89 10.32 -4.97
CA LEU A 97 2.23 11.60 -4.80
C LEU A 97 2.41 12.13 -3.38
N LEU A 98 2.13 11.29 -2.40
CA LEU A 98 2.27 11.69 -0.99
C LEU A 98 3.71 12.03 -0.65
N HIS A 99 4.65 11.26 -1.16
CA HIS A 99 6.07 11.54 -0.95
C HIS A 99 6.43 12.91 -1.51
N GLY A 100 5.98 13.21 -2.72
CA GLY A 100 6.24 14.51 -3.33
C GLY A 100 5.63 15.68 -2.56
N LEU A 101 4.49 15.44 -1.91
CA LEU A 101 3.78 16.49 -1.18
C LEU A 101 4.36 16.72 0.22
N TYR A 102 4.81 15.67 0.90
CA TYR A 102 5.16 15.74 2.31
C TYR A 102 6.62 15.43 2.66
N CYS A 103 7.36 14.82 1.75
CA CYS A 103 8.73 14.38 2.04
C CYS A 103 9.75 15.02 1.10
N ARG A 104 9.61 16.26 0.84
CA ARG A 104 10.55 16.97 -0.03
C ARG A 104 11.90 17.19 0.61
#